data_c5886198f36520e79429431914ff23b2
#
_entry.id   c5886198f36520e79429431914ff23b2
#
_cell.length_a   1.000
_cell.length_b   1.000
_cell.length_c   1.000
_cell.angle_alpha   90.00
_cell.angle_beta   90.00
_cell.angle_gamma   90.00
#
_symmetry.space_group_name_H-M   'P 1'
#
loop_
_entity.id
_entity.type
_entity.pdbx_description
1 polymer ?
#
loop_
_entity_poly.entity_id
_entity_poly.type
_entity_poly.pdbx_seq_one_letter_code
_entity_poly.pdbx_strand_id
1 'polypeptide(L)'
;MLIFAAPSRTVSVLCRYLSFGPSNMHHRLLSVLAASAVVGVNAATTASPYDYIVVGSGPGGGPLAAELDRAGFSTLLIEAGGDEGDNPTFADIGNFNEAANDEATRWDFWVKHSDDPARDLKFTHNTWDTGDGTFYYPRAAVLGGCGMHNAGVCALPADDDWDIIAKKTGDKSWSADNMRKYLKKIEKNEYLPAGNAAHGYDGWLSTSVANNSWAKNDSLPDTKILQKLAELTGQDPDNAANLVNRDLLESGKKADDTSSFYNMVTHADAKGKRSSPNNYIRATLADPVKYPLTVKLHTLVTRVLFDNTTTLSKPSVAPRAIGVEIMEGASLYRADPKYAPGAKCPISQILANREVIISGGAFNSPQILKLSGIGPAAELTKFSIPVVKDLLGVGENLGDNYEGSILARGSAPVESRLITLLLRTPSAPTRKLNIYAWCGAFSFEGFWPGFPTYYGPTQYSCAMVHMAPKSQAGSVRLASADPQDWPEINFRFFARHGEQDLREIVEAADILREAINAAGPPVAPLEERHPCPGGKAAANCTDAAQAEFFKLQAYSHHAMSTCAIGGDGDRMAVLDSRFRVRGAAEDIIAEAKKLPR
;
A
#
# COMPACT_ATOMS: atom_id res chain seq x y z
N MET A 1 14.95 -35.76 -33.06
CA MET A 1 16.09 -36.64 -32.75
C MET A 1 16.57 -36.31 -31.36
N LEU A 2 16.22 -37.22 -30.42
CA LEU A 2 16.79 -37.50 -29.10
C LEU A 2 17.12 -36.30 -28.18
N ILE A 3 16.34 -35.94 -27.18
CA ILE A 3 16.05 -36.48 -25.82
C ILE A 3 17.34 -36.90 -25.08
N PHE A 4 17.65 -36.13 -24.00
CA PHE A 4 18.06 -36.68 -22.72
C PHE A 4 17.63 -35.75 -21.59
N ALA A 5 16.73 -36.27 -20.79
CA ALA A 5 16.33 -35.74 -19.48
C ALA A 5 17.29 -36.27 -18.42
N ALA A 6 17.58 -35.47 -17.41
CA ALA A 6 18.13 -35.94 -16.15
C ALA A 6 17.37 -35.28 -14.98
N PRO A 7 17.16 -35.96 -13.87
CA PRO A 7 16.04 -35.71 -12.99
C PRO A 7 16.35 -34.69 -11.88
N SER A 8 15.39 -33.82 -11.64
CA SER A 8 15.28 -32.97 -10.48
C SER A 8 15.10 -33.83 -9.21
N ARG A 9 15.97 -33.69 -8.23
CA ARG A 9 15.72 -34.20 -6.89
C ARG A 9 14.90 -33.19 -6.11
N THR A 10 13.60 -33.47 -6.04
CA THR A 10 12.68 -32.83 -5.10
C THR A 10 12.96 -33.41 -3.71
N VAL A 11 13.40 -32.59 -2.79
CA VAL A 11 13.44 -32.96 -1.36
C VAL A 11 12.14 -32.49 -0.75
N SER A 12 11.15 -33.39 -0.73
CA SER A 12 9.94 -33.22 0.06
C SER A 12 10.23 -33.63 1.50
N VAL A 13 10.19 -32.68 2.41
CA VAL A 13 10.20 -32.97 3.85
C VAL A 13 8.78 -33.29 4.27
N LEU A 14 8.51 -34.58 4.47
CA LEU A 14 7.27 -35.09 5.06
C LEU A 14 7.25 -34.72 6.56
N CYS A 15 6.33 -33.86 6.96
CA CYS A 15 5.90 -33.80 8.35
C CYS A 15 4.98 -34.98 8.63
N ARG A 16 5.40 -35.94 9.46
CA ARG A 16 4.56 -37.07 9.86
C ARG A 16 3.56 -36.63 10.93
N TYR A 17 2.29 -36.91 10.68
CA TYR A 17 1.22 -36.85 11.66
C TYR A 17 1.40 -37.93 12.72
N LEU A 18 1.35 -37.55 13.99
CA LEU A 18 1.04 -38.44 15.10
C LEU A 18 -0.28 -37.95 15.72
N SER A 19 -1.32 -38.72 15.45
CA SER A 19 -2.61 -38.58 16.09
C SER A 19 -2.61 -39.36 17.40
N PHE A 20 -2.95 -38.73 18.52
CA PHE A 20 -3.36 -39.41 19.74
C PHE A 20 -4.80 -39.03 20.07
N GLY A 21 -5.62 -40.07 20.21
CA GLY A 21 -7.03 -40.01 20.57
C GLY A 21 -7.25 -39.71 22.06
N PRO A 22 -8.49 -39.40 22.46
CA PRO A 22 -8.79 -38.89 23.80
C PRO A 22 -9.06 -40.01 24.81
N SER A 23 -8.51 -39.90 26.02
CA SER A 23 -9.04 -40.59 27.18
C SER A 23 -8.85 -39.80 28.49
N ASN A 24 -9.98 -39.41 29.01
CA ASN A 24 -10.42 -39.20 30.41
C ASN A 24 -9.47 -38.83 31.54
N MET A 25 -9.75 -37.62 32.06
CA MET A 25 -10.10 -37.24 33.46
C MET A 25 -9.30 -37.87 34.61
N HIS A 26 -8.59 -37.04 35.39
CA HIS A 26 -8.85 -36.81 36.83
C HIS A 26 -7.93 -35.71 37.41
N HIS A 27 -8.50 -34.89 38.27
CA HIS A 27 -7.89 -33.79 39.04
C HIS A 27 -6.67 -34.21 39.83
N ARG A 28 -5.61 -33.43 39.78
CA ARG A 28 -4.76 -33.06 40.93
C ARG A 28 -4.03 -31.74 40.66
N LEU A 29 -4.28 -30.74 41.49
CA LEU A 29 -3.44 -29.57 41.64
C LEU A 29 -2.03 -30.00 42.03
N LEU A 30 -1.05 -29.60 41.27
CA LEU A 30 0.35 -29.55 41.66
C LEU A 30 0.92 -28.25 41.08
N SER A 31 1.23 -27.34 42.02
CA SER A 31 2.00 -26.13 41.80
C SER A 31 3.39 -26.52 41.31
N VAL A 32 3.70 -26.26 40.05
CA VAL A 32 5.06 -26.37 39.53
C VAL A 32 5.59 -24.95 39.32
N LEU A 33 6.48 -24.54 40.19
CA LEU A 33 7.40 -23.44 39.98
C LEU A 33 8.23 -23.75 38.72
N ALA A 34 7.94 -23.10 37.62
CA ALA A 34 8.78 -23.12 36.43
C ALA A 34 9.99 -22.21 36.70
N ALA A 35 11.09 -22.81 37.13
CA ALA A 35 12.41 -22.18 37.10
C ALA A 35 12.81 -22.00 35.63
N SER A 36 12.74 -20.75 35.15
CA SER A 36 13.28 -20.37 33.83
C SER A 36 14.79 -20.52 33.87
N ALA A 37 15.30 -21.64 33.36
CA ALA A 37 16.71 -21.79 33.08
C ALA A 37 17.09 -20.82 31.95
N VAL A 38 17.74 -19.73 32.31
CA VAL A 38 18.47 -18.89 31.37
C VAL A 38 19.68 -19.70 30.91
N VAL A 39 19.52 -20.38 29.78
CA VAL A 39 20.67 -20.95 29.08
C VAL A 39 21.42 -19.79 28.45
N GLY A 40 22.43 -19.32 29.14
CA GLY A 40 23.43 -18.41 28.58
C GLY A 40 24.20 -19.12 27.48
N VAL A 41 23.76 -18.95 26.23
CA VAL A 41 24.57 -19.34 25.08
C VAL A 41 25.68 -18.30 24.95
N ASN A 42 26.86 -18.64 25.48
CA ASN A 42 28.13 -18.04 25.05
C ASN A 42 28.42 -18.52 23.62
N ALA A 43 27.70 -18.01 22.65
CA ALA A 43 28.08 -18.15 21.26
C ALA A 43 29.25 -17.20 21.00
N ALA A 44 30.40 -17.76 20.67
CA ALA A 44 31.38 -17.01 19.91
C ALA A 44 30.64 -16.42 18.72
N THR A 45 30.52 -15.10 18.66
CA THR A 45 29.83 -14.38 17.59
C THR A 45 30.63 -14.60 16.31
N THR A 46 30.30 -15.66 15.56
CA THR A 46 30.67 -15.71 14.14
C THR A 46 30.02 -14.52 13.50
N ALA A 47 30.79 -13.65 12.85
CA ALA A 47 30.28 -12.49 12.12
C ALA A 47 29.17 -12.98 11.17
N SER A 48 28.06 -12.25 11.12
CA SER A 48 26.99 -12.54 10.17
C SER A 48 27.52 -12.47 8.74
N PRO A 49 27.04 -13.30 7.81
CA PRO A 49 27.37 -13.13 6.40
C PRO A 49 26.72 -11.86 5.81
N TYR A 50 25.77 -11.23 6.51
CA TYR A 50 25.00 -10.09 6.00
C TYR A 50 25.32 -8.80 6.74
N ASP A 51 25.57 -7.73 5.97
CA ASP A 51 25.63 -6.36 6.49
C ASP A 51 24.24 -5.85 6.83
N TYR A 52 23.28 -6.06 5.91
CA TYR A 52 21.90 -5.61 6.05
C TYR A 52 20.91 -6.76 5.93
N ILE A 53 19.86 -6.70 6.75
CA ILE A 53 18.67 -7.53 6.59
C ILE A 53 17.50 -6.61 6.26
N VAL A 54 16.86 -6.83 5.12
CA VAL A 54 15.65 -6.10 4.69
C VAL A 54 14.46 -7.03 4.79
N VAL A 55 13.44 -6.64 5.55
CA VAL A 55 12.21 -7.40 5.82
C VAL A 55 11.08 -6.85 4.98
N GLY A 56 10.58 -7.62 4.03
CA GLY A 56 9.55 -7.24 3.06
C GLY A 56 10.14 -6.69 1.76
N SER A 57 9.73 -7.27 0.65
CA SER A 57 10.24 -7.00 -0.69
C SER A 57 9.40 -6.01 -1.50
N GLY A 58 8.42 -5.37 -0.87
CA GLY A 58 7.52 -4.40 -1.50
C GLY A 58 8.24 -3.18 -2.09
N PRO A 59 7.47 -2.15 -2.55
CA PRO A 59 8.03 -0.96 -3.21
C PRO A 59 9.09 -0.19 -2.41
N GLY A 60 9.09 -0.33 -1.08
CA GLY A 60 10.13 0.25 -0.23
C GLY A 60 11.37 -0.64 -0.10
N GLY A 61 11.18 -1.88 0.38
CA GLY A 61 12.29 -2.76 0.77
C GLY A 61 12.99 -3.44 -0.40
N GLY A 62 12.25 -3.88 -1.41
CA GLY A 62 12.82 -4.59 -2.55
C GLY A 62 13.87 -3.79 -3.32
N PRO A 63 13.54 -2.57 -3.83
CA PRO A 63 14.53 -1.72 -4.48
C PRO A 63 15.67 -1.30 -3.56
N LEU A 64 15.40 -1.08 -2.27
CA LEU A 64 16.45 -0.74 -1.32
C LEU A 64 17.45 -1.89 -1.14
N ALA A 65 16.96 -3.13 -1.00
CA ALA A 65 17.84 -4.29 -0.88
C ALA A 65 18.73 -4.46 -2.13
N ALA A 66 18.13 -4.29 -3.32
CA ALA A 66 18.86 -4.33 -4.57
C ALA A 66 19.92 -3.20 -4.65
N GLU A 67 19.60 -1.98 -4.24
CA GLU A 67 20.53 -0.85 -4.24
C GLU A 67 21.67 -1.02 -3.22
N LEU A 68 21.39 -1.55 -2.02
CA LEU A 68 22.42 -1.84 -1.02
C LEU A 68 23.41 -2.87 -1.56
N ASP A 69 22.91 -3.93 -2.16
CA ASP A 69 23.76 -4.96 -2.75
C ASP A 69 24.57 -4.44 -3.93
N ARG A 70 23.97 -3.66 -4.83
CA ARG A 70 24.65 -2.98 -5.93
C ARG A 70 25.70 -1.97 -5.46
N ALA A 71 25.56 -1.44 -4.25
CA ALA A 71 26.55 -0.61 -3.58
C ALA A 71 27.69 -1.41 -2.89
N GLY A 72 27.66 -2.74 -2.97
CA GLY A 72 28.70 -3.64 -2.47
C GLY A 72 28.51 -4.11 -1.03
N PHE A 73 27.30 -3.96 -0.46
CA PHE A 73 26.99 -4.50 0.88
C PHE A 73 26.32 -5.86 0.78
N SER A 74 26.77 -6.81 1.58
CA SER A 74 26.11 -8.11 1.65
C SER A 74 24.71 -7.95 2.25
N THR A 75 23.68 -8.24 1.45
CA THR A 75 22.29 -7.94 1.78
C THR A 75 21.42 -9.18 1.72
N LEU A 76 20.64 -9.42 2.79
CA LEU A 76 19.58 -10.41 2.83
C LEU A 76 18.21 -9.71 2.70
N LEU A 77 17.44 -10.08 1.69
CA LEU A 77 16.04 -9.69 1.54
C LEU A 77 15.15 -10.86 1.96
N ILE A 78 14.25 -10.63 2.90
CA ILE A 78 13.31 -11.65 3.40
C ILE A 78 11.90 -11.27 2.95
N GLU A 79 11.21 -12.24 2.33
CA GLU A 79 9.83 -12.10 1.86
C GLU A 79 8.98 -13.27 2.36
N ALA A 80 7.78 -12.96 2.87
CA ALA A 80 6.86 -13.96 3.39
C ALA A 80 6.20 -14.79 2.27
N GLY A 81 6.00 -14.18 1.11
CA GLY A 81 5.44 -14.82 -0.09
C GLY A 81 6.46 -15.52 -0.99
N GLY A 82 5.97 -16.01 -2.11
CA GLY A 82 6.75 -16.61 -3.18
C GLY A 82 7.18 -15.58 -4.25
N ASP A 83 7.68 -16.08 -5.37
CA ASP A 83 8.00 -15.28 -6.55
C ASP A 83 7.07 -15.65 -7.72
N GLU A 84 6.22 -14.70 -8.10
CA GLU A 84 5.24 -14.83 -9.20
C GLU A 84 5.61 -13.94 -10.40
N GLY A 85 6.88 -13.55 -10.55
CA GLY A 85 7.32 -12.66 -11.63
C GLY A 85 7.15 -13.22 -13.04
N ASP A 86 6.94 -14.53 -13.18
CA ASP A 86 6.66 -15.21 -14.47
C ASP A 86 5.15 -15.44 -14.69
N ASN A 87 4.31 -15.13 -13.72
CA ASN A 87 2.86 -15.26 -13.84
C ASN A 87 2.31 -14.16 -14.77
N PRO A 88 1.65 -14.51 -15.88
CA PRO A 88 1.19 -13.55 -16.88
C PRO A 88 0.14 -12.56 -16.34
N THR A 89 -0.63 -12.93 -15.32
CA THR A 89 -1.61 -12.05 -14.67
C THR A 89 -0.95 -10.79 -14.12
N PHE A 90 0.26 -10.91 -13.58
CA PHE A 90 1.00 -9.76 -13.03
C PHE A 90 1.79 -8.99 -14.06
N ALA A 91 2.05 -9.59 -15.22
CA ALA A 91 2.87 -8.96 -16.27
C ALA A 91 2.13 -7.82 -16.99
N ASP A 92 0.83 -7.90 -17.16
CA ASP A 92 0.01 -6.86 -17.77
C ASP A 92 -0.57 -5.94 -16.69
N ILE A 93 -0.30 -4.63 -16.80
CA ILE A 93 -0.77 -3.67 -15.81
C ILE A 93 -2.30 -3.52 -15.82
N GLY A 94 -2.95 -3.81 -16.95
CA GLY A 94 -4.40 -3.80 -17.09
C GLY A 94 -5.12 -4.89 -16.28
N ASN A 95 -4.41 -5.96 -15.92
CA ASN A 95 -4.96 -7.08 -15.15
C ASN A 95 -4.86 -6.88 -13.63
N PHE A 96 -4.84 -5.63 -13.15
CA PHE A 96 -4.63 -5.37 -11.72
C PHE A 96 -5.74 -5.93 -10.83
N ASN A 97 -6.99 -6.02 -11.31
CA ASN A 97 -8.10 -6.62 -10.56
C ASN A 97 -7.91 -8.13 -10.38
N GLU A 98 -7.54 -8.81 -11.46
CA GLU A 98 -7.24 -10.25 -11.45
C GLU A 98 -6.01 -10.54 -10.58
N ALA A 99 -4.98 -9.71 -10.70
CA ALA A 99 -3.77 -9.83 -9.89
C ALA A 99 -4.06 -9.63 -8.39
N ALA A 100 -4.94 -8.70 -8.03
CA ALA A 100 -5.31 -8.46 -6.64
C ALA A 100 -6.24 -9.55 -6.07
N ASN A 101 -6.92 -10.31 -6.92
CA ASN A 101 -7.74 -11.46 -6.54
C ASN A 101 -6.99 -12.81 -6.57
N ASP A 102 -5.73 -12.84 -7.04
CA ASP A 102 -4.98 -14.08 -7.17
C ASP A 102 -4.60 -14.66 -5.80
N GLU A 103 -5.15 -15.83 -5.48
CA GLU A 103 -4.89 -16.54 -4.21
C GLU A 103 -3.43 -16.97 -4.01
N ALA A 104 -2.63 -16.99 -5.08
CA ALA A 104 -1.21 -17.31 -4.97
C ALA A 104 -0.44 -16.24 -4.18
N THR A 105 -0.94 -15.00 -4.20
CA THR A 105 -0.20 -13.84 -3.70
C THR A 105 -0.95 -12.97 -2.70
N ARG A 106 -2.28 -13.02 -2.68
CA ARG A 106 -3.05 -12.12 -1.82
C ARG A 106 -2.95 -12.52 -0.36
N TRP A 107 -2.96 -11.52 0.50
CA TRP A 107 -3.28 -11.61 1.92
C TRP A 107 -4.60 -10.90 2.17
N ASP A 108 -5.54 -11.58 2.79
CA ASP A 108 -6.88 -11.12 3.05
C ASP A 108 -6.95 -10.48 4.44
N PHE A 109 -6.76 -9.16 4.49
CA PHE A 109 -7.02 -8.42 5.72
C PHE A 109 -8.49 -8.01 5.79
N TRP A 110 -9.06 -8.15 6.97
CA TRP A 110 -10.40 -7.67 7.28
C TRP A 110 -10.27 -6.50 8.26
N VAL A 111 -10.71 -5.33 7.84
CA VAL A 111 -10.49 -4.06 8.54
C VAL A 111 -11.81 -3.42 8.96
N LYS A 112 -11.75 -2.51 9.93
CA LYS A 112 -12.88 -1.69 10.35
C LYS A 112 -12.74 -0.28 9.81
N HIS A 113 -13.85 0.34 9.46
CA HIS A 113 -13.89 1.75 9.09
C HIS A 113 -14.42 2.64 10.21
N SER A 114 -14.97 2.05 11.28
CA SER A 114 -15.57 2.76 12.40
C SER A 114 -15.38 2.01 13.73
N ASP A 115 -15.55 2.73 14.83
CA ASP A 115 -15.73 2.11 16.14
C ASP A 115 -17.20 1.64 16.37
N ASP A 116 -18.12 1.96 15.44
CA ASP A 116 -19.51 1.53 15.44
C ASP A 116 -19.75 0.42 14.40
N PRO A 117 -19.85 -0.84 14.83
CA PRO A 117 -20.11 -1.96 13.92
C PRO A 117 -21.43 -1.82 13.16
N ALA A 118 -22.43 -1.18 13.74
CA ALA A 118 -23.74 -0.99 13.09
C ALA A 118 -23.63 -0.04 11.88
N ARG A 119 -22.66 0.88 11.90
CA ARG A 119 -22.29 1.69 10.73
C ARG A 119 -21.64 0.82 9.66
N ASP A 120 -20.64 0.04 10.03
CA ASP A 120 -19.82 -0.75 9.12
C ASP A 120 -20.66 -1.83 8.40
N LEU A 121 -21.67 -2.40 9.07
CA LEU A 121 -22.63 -3.35 8.48
C LEU A 121 -23.52 -2.76 7.36
N LYS A 122 -23.56 -1.44 7.20
CA LYS A 122 -24.35 -0.78 6.14
C LYS A 122 -23.60 -0.67 4.80
N PHE A 123 -22.37 -1.13 4.73
CA PHE A 123 -21.64 -1.19 3.46
C PHE A 123 -22.29 -2.20 2.52
N THR A 124 -22.64 -1.75 1.29
CA THR A 124 -23.45 -2.55 0.36
C THR A 124 -22.78 -3.86 -0.07
N HIS A 125 -21.45 -3.86 -0.14
CA HIS A 125 -20.66 -5.03 -0.51
C HIS A 125 -20.10 -5.80 0.69
N ASN A 126 -20.60 -5.54 1.88
CA ASN A 126 -20.30 -6.32 3.07
C ASN A 126 -21.04 -7.67 3.03
N THR A 127 -20.81 -8.42 1.94
CA THR A 127 -21.48 -9.69 1.64
C THR A 127 -20.73 -10.90 2.20
N TRP A 128 -19.54 -10.68 2.71
CA TRP A 128 -18.74 -11.72 3.30
C TRP A 128 -19.06 -11.81 4.77
N ASP A 129 -19.62 -12.93 5.09
CA ASP A 129 -20.27 -13.32 6.33
C ASP A 129 -19.27 -13.51 7.47
N THR A 130 -18.47 -12.50 7.72
CA THR A 130 -17.74 -12.43 8.99
C THR A 130 -18.68 -12.08 10.14
N GLY A 131 -19.88 -11.56 9.82
CA GLY A 131 -20.91 -11.19 10.78
C GLY A 131 -20.53 -10.05 11.72
N ASP A 132 -19.35 -9.46 11.54
CA ASP A 132 -18.73 -8.51 12.48
C ASP A 132 -18.53 -7.09 11.91
N GLY A 133 -18.98 -6.81 10.66
CA GLY A 133 -18.87 -5.48 10.04
C GLY A 133 -17.45 -5.12 9.64
N THR A 134 -16.69 -6.07 9.07
CA THR A 134 -15.34 -5.80 8.54
C THR A 134 -15.36 -5.66 7.02
N PHE A 135 -14.36 -4.95 6.50
CA PHE A 135 -14.15 -4.66 5.09
C PHE A 135 -12.94 -5.45 4.57
N TYR A 136 -13.05 -5.99 3.38
CA TYR A 136 -11.94 -6.63 2.72
C TYR A 136 -10.88 -5.61 2.29
N TYR A 137 -9.63 -5.86 2.65
CA TYR A 137 -8.50 -5.00 2.32
C TYR A 137 -7.32 -5.85 1.81
N PRO A 138 -7.25 -6.14 0.51
CA PRO A 138 -6.24 -7.03 -0.04
C PRO A 138 -4.84 -6.40 0.02
N ARG A 139 -3.86 -7.23 0.39
CA ARG A 139 -2.42 -6.94 0.27
C ARG A 139 -1.75 -8.07 -0.48
N ALA A 140 -0.50 -7.90 -0.88
CA ALA A 140 0.24 -8.94 -1.59
C ALA A 140 1.41 -9.44 -0.76
N ALA A 141 1.48 -10.76 -0.59
CA ALA A 141 2.64 -11.49 -0.08
C ALA A 141 3.34 -12.18 -1.25
N VAL A 142 4.20 -11.45 -1.92
CA VAL A 142 4.92 -11.89 -3.12
C VAL A 142 6.17 -11.05 -3.28
N LEU A 143 7.21 -11.58 -3.89
CA LEU A 143 8.40 -10.82 -4.24
C LEU A 143 8.03 -9.61 -5.10
N GLY A 144 8.22 -8.39 -4.56
CA GLY A 144 7.76 -7.13 -5.12
C GLY A 144 6.56 -6.50 -4.40
N GLY A 145 5.94 -7.25 -3.48
CA GLY A 145 4.81 -6.78 -2.66
C GLY A 145 3.65 -6.23 -3.48
N CYS A 146 2.92 -5.25 -2.94
CA CYS A 146 1.78 -4.64 -3.63
C CYS A 146 2.12 -3.95 -4.96
N GLY A 147 3.40 -3.75 -5.30
CA GLY A 147 3.83 -3.34 -6.64
C GLY A 147 3.48 -4.33 -7.73
N MET A 148 3.15 -5.59 -7.37
CA MET A 148 2.78 -6.64 -8.30
C MET A 148 1.30 -6.62 -8.70
N HIS A 149 0.40 -6.10 -7.85
CA HIS A 149 -1.04 -6.18 -8.06
C HIS A 149 -1.76 -4.83 -8.10
N ASN A 150 -1.07 -3.71 -7.92
CA ASN A 150 -1.68 -2.39 -7.99
C ASN A 150 -2.04 -1.97 -9.42
N ALA A 151 -2.87 -0.93 -9.56
CA ALA A 151 -3.25 -0.37 -10.86
C ALA A 151 -2.11 0.38 -11.58
N GLY A 152 -0.95 0.47 -10.95
CA GLY A 152 0.25 1.03 -11.56
C GLY A 152 0.27 2.53 -11.79
N VAL A 153 -0.67 3.28 -11.25
CA VAL A 153 -0.67 4.74 -11.39
C VAL A 153 0.58 5.33 -10.77
N CYS A 154 1.33 6.08 -11.58
CA CYS A 154 2.52 6.80 -11.16
C CYS A 154 2.18 8.29 -11.07
N ALA A 155 1.99 8.78 -9.86
CA ALA A 155 1.74 10.18 -9.57
C ALA A 155 2.74 10.67 -8.51
N LEU A 156 3.09 11.96 -8.58
CA LEU A 156 3.91 12.60 -7.56
C LEU A 156 3.03 13.24 -6.49
N PRO A 157 3.47 13.21 -5.23
CA PRO A 157 2.91 14.11 -4.22
C PRO A 157 3.08 15.58 -4.64
N ALA A 158 2.18 16.43 -4.17
CA ALA A 158 2.33 17.87 -4.30
C ALA A 158 3.62 18.34 -3.58
N ASP A 159 4.20 19.48 -4.01
CA ASP A 159 5.40 20.02 -3.40
C ASP A 159 5.25 20.21 -1.88
N ASP A 160 4.09 20.69 -1.46
CA ASP A 160 3.78 20.91 -0.04
C ASP A 160 3.82 19.62 0.80
N ASP A 161 3.52 18.45 0.23
CA ASP A 161 3.54 17.18 0.97
C ASP A 161 4.96 16.82 1.40
N TRP A 162 5.95 17.09 0.55
CA TRP A 162 7.35 16.94 0.87
C TRP A 162 7.85 18.02 1.83
N ASP A 163 7.50 19.27 1.56
CA ASP A 163 7.95 20.43 2.33
C ASP A 163 7.40 20.42 3.77
N ILE A 164 6.22 19.81 4.01
CA ILE A 164 5.71 19.56 5.36
C ILE A 164 6.64 18.64 6.14
N ILE A 165 7.16 17.57 5.54
CA ILE A 165 8.13 16.67 6.20
C ILE A 165 9.41 17.41 6.50
N ALA A 166 9.95 18.15 5.53
CA ALA A 166 11.13 18.97 5.71
C ALA A 166 10.98 19.97 6.88
N LYS A 167 9.82 20.62 6.97
CA LYS A 167 9.48 21.56 8.04
C LYS A 167 9.33 20.89 9.41
N LYS A 168 8.60 19.75 9.46
CA LYS A 168 8.37 19.01 10.71
C LYS A 168 9.67 18.47 11.31
N THR A 169 10.58 18.01 10.48
CA THR A 169 11.84 17.39 10.89
C THR A 169 13.02 18.35 10.96
N GLY A 170 12.93 19.53 10.33
CA GLY A 170 14.05 20.44 10.13
C GLY A 170 15.05 19.97 9.06
N ASP A 171 14.81 18.85 8.41
CA ASP A 171 15.71 18.23 7.43
C ASP A 171 15.33 18.62 6.00
N LYS A 172 16.09 19.55 5.43
CA LYS A 172 15.86 20.07 4.07
C LYS A 172 16.08 19.03 2.95
N SER A 173 16.65 17.86 3.24
CA SER A 173 16.76 16.78 2.24
C SER A 173 15.39 16.29 1.76
N TRP A 174 14.35 16.53 2.56
CA TRP A 174 12.96 16.23 2.25
C TRP A 174 12.25 17.28 1.39
N SER A 175 12.90 18.41 1.05
CA SER A 175 12.25 19.40 0.18
C SER A 175 11.82 18.79 -1.17
N ALA A 176 10.74 19.30 -1.75
CA ALA A 176 10.20 18.83 -3.03
C ALA A 176 11.28 18.78 -4.12
N ASP A 177 12.11 19.80 -4.25
CA ASP A 177 13.21 19.85 -5.22
C ASP A 177 14.22 18.70 -5.04
N ASN A 178 14.50 18.29 -3.81
CA ASN A 178 15.40 17.18 -3.55
C ASN A 178 14.73 15.84 -3.81
N MET A 179 13.46 15.69 -3.43
CA MET A 179 12.72 14.44 -3.63
C MET A 179 12.49 14.13 -5.12
N ARG A 180 12.24 15.15 -5.94
CA ARG A 180 12.13 15.00 -7.40
C ARG A 180 13.40 14.46 -8.06
N LYS A 181 14.59 14.74 -7.51
CA LYS A 181 15.86 14.16 -7.99
C LYS A 181 15.90 12.64 -7.84
N TYR A 182 15.30 12.11 -6.75
CA TYR A 182 15.23 10.67 -6.54
C TYR A 182 14.27 10.00 -7.51
N LEU A 183 13.11 10.64 -7.81
CA LEU A 183 12.23 10.12 -8.85
C LEU A 183 12.97 10.00 -10.19
N LYS A 184 13.63 11.07 -10.65
CA LYS A 184 14.41 11.05 -11.89
C LYS A 184 15.46 9.94 -11.91
N LYS A 185 16.05 9.63 -10.75
CA LYS A 185 17.05 8.57 -10.64
C LYS A 185 16.47 7.18 -10.85
N ILE A 186 15.23 6.95 -10.42
CA ILE A 186 14.59 5.63 -10.54
C ILE A 186 13.76 5.48 -11.81
N GLU A 187 13.35 6.58 -12.46
CA GLU A 187 12.50 6.58 -13.64
C GLU A 187 13.26 6.18 -14.90
N LYS A 188 12.62 5.36 -15.72
CA LYS A 188 12.94 5.12 -17.13
C LYS A 188 11.75 5.57 -17.96
N ASN A 189 11.73 6.85 -18.35
CA ASN A 189 10.65 7.42 -19.12
C ASN A 189 10.65 6.87 -20.54
N GLU A 190 9.52 6.27 -20.98
CA GLU A 190 9.37 5.65 -22.29
C GLU A 190 8.33 6.37 -23.19
N TYR A 191 7.82 7.54 -22.79
CA TYR A 191 6.78 8.28 -23.53
C TYR A 191 7.19 9.68 -24.00
N LEU A 192 8.27 10.23 -23.47
CA LEU A 192 8.81 11.53 -23.89
C LEU A 192 10.17 11.37 -24.54
N PRO A 193 10.54 12.29 -25.47
CA PRO A 193 11.89 12.32 -26.01
C PRO A 193 12.94 12.49 -24.92
N ALA A 194 14.07 11.82 -25.05
CA ALA A 194 15.19 11.95 -24.12
C ALA A 194 15.66 13.42 -24.01
N GLY A 195 16.03 13.82 -22.79
CA GLY A 195 16.51 15.18 -22.50
C GLY A 195 15.46 16.11 -21.89
N ASN A 196 14.23 15.67 -21.64
CA ASN A 196 13.29 16.43 -20.84
C ASN A 196 13.80 16.52 -19.39
N ALA A 197 14.03 17.74 -18.90
CA ALA A 197 14.65 17.98 -17.60
C ALA A 197 13.78 17.55 -16.39
N ALA A 198 12.50 17.29 -16.59
CA ALA A 198 11.61 16.81 -15.54
C ALA A 198 11.75 15.31 -15.25
N HIS A 199 12.31 14.54 -16.19
CA HIS A 199 12.29 13.08 -16.20
C HIS A 199 13.67 12.43 -16.14
N GLY A 200 13.67 11.15 -15.74
CA GLY A 200 14.80 10.23 -15.84
C GLY A 200 14.62 9.20 -16.96
N TYR A 201 15.73 8.72 -17.53
CA TYR A 201 15.71 7.80 -18.67
C TYR A 201 16.51 6.52 -18.42
N ASP A 202 17.33 6.49 -17.37
CA ASP A 202 18.26 5.40 -17.07
C ASP A 202 17.90 4.60 -15.81
N GLY A 203 16.73 4.89 -15.22
CA GLY A 203 16.26 4.21 -14.01
C GLY A 203 15.72 2.80 -14.30
N TRP A 204 15.31 2.13 -13.25
CA TRP A 204 14.74 0.78 -13.33
C TRP A 204 13.21 0.77 -13.49
N LEU A 205 12.53 1.86 -13.13
CA LEU A 205 11.07 1.97 -13.15
C LEU A 205 10.62 2.55 -14.49
N SER A 206 10.22 1.69 -15.42
CA SER A 206 9.63 2.14 -16.68
C SER A 206 8.31 2.88 -16.43
N THR A 207 8.15 4.03 -17.10
CA THR A 207 6.93 4.82 -17.08
C THR A 207 6.41 5.02 -18.50
N SER A 208 5.09 4.87 -18.68
CA SER A 208 4.41 5.04 -19.96
C SER A 208 3.03 5.66 -19.78
N VAL A 209 2.41 6.07 -20.89
CA VAL A 209 1.09 6.70 -20.94
C VAL A 209 0.21 6.08 -22.02
N ALA A 210 -1.10 6.20 -21.84
CA ALA A 210 -2.06 5.78 -22.85
C ALA A 210 -2.11 6.78 -24.05
N ASN A 211 -2.55 6.27 -25.20
CA ASN A 211 -2.80 7.11 -26.38
C ASN A 211 -4.19 7.75 -26.28
N ASN A 212 -4.25 9.05 -26.03
CA ASN A 212 -5.48 9.83 -25.94
C ASN A 212 -5.86 10.57 -27.25
N SER A 213 -5.45 10.06 -28.41
CA SER A 213 -5.81 10.67 -29.72
C SER A 213 -7.31 10.73 -29.98
N TRP A 214 -8.09 9.87 -29.30
CA TRP A 214 -9.56 9.87 -29.33
C TRP A 214 -10.18 11.21 -28.90
N ALA A 215 -9.52 11.95 -28.03
CA ALA A 215 -10.01 13.24 -27.50
C ALA A 215 -10.13 14.35 -28.56
N LYS A 216 -9.61 14.12 -29.76
CA LYS A 216 -9.77 15.03 -30.93
C LYS A 216 -11.03 14.75 -31.72
N ASN A 217 -11.82 13.73 -31.36
CA ASN A 217 -13.04 13.37 -32.05
C ASN A 217 -14.26 13.86 -31.25
N ASP A 218 -14.79 15.05 -31.62
CA ASP A 218 -15.92 15.72 -30.95
C ASP A 218 -17.23 14.92 -31.02
N SER A 219 -17.32 13.90 -31.86
CA SER A 219 -18.53 13.05 -31.93
C SER A 219 -18.60 12.02 -30.79
N LEU A 220 -17.50 11.75 -30.10
CA LEU A 220 -17.45 10.76 -29.05
C LEU A 220 -18.08 11.27 -27.74
N PRO A 221 -18.84 10.42 -27.03
CA PRO A 221 -19.40 10.78 -25.73
C PRO A 221 -18.32 11.18 -24.72
N ASP A 222 -17.19 10.47 -24.69
CA ASP A 222 -16.07 10.77 -23.79
C ASP A 222 -15.46 12.15 -24.06
N THR A 223 -15.37 12.57 -25.33
CA THR A 223 -14.88 13.92 -25.68
C THR A 223 -15.83 15.00 -25.19
N LYS A 224 -17.14 14.79 -25.29
CA LYS A 224 -18.13 15.73 -24.75
C LYS A 224 -18.08 15.83 -23.23
N ILE A 225 -17.89 14.70 -22.55
CA ILE A 225 -17.66 14.66 -21.09
C ILE A 225 -16.39 15.45 -20.74
N LEU A 226 -15.30 15.22 -21.47
CA LEU A 226 -14.03 15.90 -21.28
C LEU A 226 -14.15 17.42 -21.48
N GLN A 227 -14.86 17.87 -22.54
CA GLN A 227 -15.13 19.28 -22.82
C GLN A 227 -15.98 19.92 -21.71
N LYS A 228 -17.02 19.21 -21.23
CA LYS A 228 -17.84 19.71 -20.12
C LYS A 228 -17.06 19.78 -18.80
N LEU A 229 -16.20 18.82 -18.52
CA LEU A 229 -15.32 18.89 -17.36
C LEU A 229 -14.34 20.07 -17.48
N ALA A 230 -13.82 20.36 -18.68
CA ALA A 230 -12.97 21.54 -18.89
C ALA A 230 -13.72 22.84 -18.56
N GLU A 231 -14.96 23.00 -19.07
CA GLU A 231 -15.82 24.13 -18.73
C GLU A 231 -16.05 24.28 -17.22
N LEU A 232 -16.46 23.19 -16.55
CA LEU A 232 -16.75 23.17 -15.10
C LEU A 232 -15.53 23.47 -14.21
N THR A 233 -14.33 23.19 -14.73
CA THR A 233 -13.06 23.46 -14.02
C THR A 233 -12.39 24.77 -14.45
N GLY A 234 -13.07 25.57 -15.26
CA GLY A 234 -12.55 26.87 -15.74
C GLY A 234 -11.44 26.74 -16.78
N GLN A 235 -11.35 25.59 -17.46
CA GLN A 235 -10.45 25.35 -18.58
C GLN A 235 -11.18 25.61 -19.89
N ASP A 236 -10.43 25.78 -20.96
CA ASP A 236 -10.97 25.97 -22.32
C ASP A 236 -11.45 24.62 -22.88
N PRO A 237 -12.77 24.45 -23.16
CA PRO A 237 -13.29 23.20 -23.73
C PRO A 237 -12.69 22.87 -25.10
N ASP A 238 -12.37 23.87 -25.93
CA ASP A 238 -11.79 23.67 -27.25
C ASP A 238 -10.35 23.18 -27.18
N ASN A 239 -9.70 23.37 -26.03
CA ASN A 239 -8.36 22.87 -25.74
C ASN A 239 -8.35 21.52 -24.99
N ALA A 240 -9.50 20.92 -24.73
CA ALA A 240 -9.62 19.71 -23.89
C ALA A 240 -8.76 18.53 -24.37
N ALA A 241 -8.64 18.34 -25.69
CA ALA A 241 -7.79 17.31 -26.29
C ALA A 241 -6.30 17.48 -26.00
N ASN A 242 -5.82 18.70 -25.80
CA ASN A 242 -4.44 18.95 -25.38
C ASN A 242 -4.29 18.80 -23.86
N LEU A 243 -5.31 19.22 -23.11
CA LEU A 243 -5.29 19.12 -21.65
C LEU A 243 -5.16 17.66 -21.19
N VAL A 244 -5.92 16.72 -21.78
CA VAL A 244 -5.88 15.30 -21.41
C VAL A 244 -4.55 14.60 -21.75
N ASN A 245 -3.68 15.25 -22.51
CA ASN A 245 -2.34 14.77 -22.84
C ASN A 245 -1.23 15.44 -22.01
N ARG A 246 -1.57 16.25 -21.01
CA ARG A 246 -0.59 16.81 -20.09
C ARG A 246 0.04 15.68 -19.25
N ASP A 247 1.27 15.90 -18.87
CA ASP A 247 2.02 14.95 -18.07
C ASP A 247 1.62 15.02 -16.59
N LEU A 248 1.18 13.91 -16.01
CA LEU A 248 0.85 13.82 -14.59
C LEU A 248 2.09 14.00 -13.68
N LEU A 249 3.28 13.71 -14.20
CA LEU A 249 4.55 13.90 -13.48
C LEU A 249 5.15 15.30 -13.70
N GLU A 250 4.48 16.18 -14.47
CA GLU A 250 4.87 17.59 -14.58
C GLU A 250 4.92 18.23 -13.21
N SER A 251 5.97 18.98 -12.96
CA SER A 251 6.25 19.55 -11.64
C SER A 251 6.07 21.06 -11.58
N GLY A 252 5.75 21.56 -10.39
CA GLY A 252 5.77 22.97 -10.02
C GLY A 252 4.45 23.49 -9.48
N LYS A 253 4.51 24.57 -8.72
CA LYS A 253 3.35 25.19 -8.02
C LYS A 253 2.13 25.44 -8.90
N LYS A 254 2.31 25.74 -10.18
CA LYS A 254 1.21 25.99 -11.08
C LYS A 254 0.43 24.71 -11.40
N ALA A 255 1.12 23.56 -11.49
CA ALA A 255 0.48 22.26 -11.65
C ALA A 255 -0.31 21.86 -10.39
N ASP A 256 0.23 22.18 -9.21
CA ASP A 256 -0.37 21.84 -7.92
C ASP A 256 -1.62 22.67 -7.55
N ASP A 257 -1.78 23.85 -8.15
CA ASP A 257 -2.82 24.80 -7.74
C ASP A 257 -4.01 24.89 -8.72
N THR A 258 -3.96 24.24 -9.88
CA THR A 258 -4.96 24.40 -10.94
C THR A 258 -5.62 23.08 -11.28
N SER A 259 -6.96 22.99 -11.11
CA SER A 259 -7.73 21.84 -11.62
C SER A 259 -7.41 21.62 -13.09
N SER A 260 -7.05 20.41 -13.49
CA SER A 260 -6.70 20.10 -14.85
C SER A 260 -6.75 18.59 -15.14
N PHE A 261 -6.68 18.28 -16.43
CA PHE A 261 -6.61 16.93 -16.95
C PHE A 261 -5.16 16.53 -17.14
N TYR A 262 -4.93 15.23 -17.07
CA TYR A 262 -3.61 14.65 -17.26
C TYR A 262 -3.71 13.32 -17.99
N ASN A 263 -2.68 12.98 -18.73
CA ASN A 263 -2.52 11.60 -19.15
C ASN A 263 -2.11 10.76 -17.94
N MET A 264 -2.79 9.64 -17.73
CA MET A 264 -2.43 8.74 -16.64
C MET A 264 -1.07 8.11 -16.95
N VAL A 265 -0.08 8.46 -16.15
CA VAL A 265 1.22 7.79 -16.19
C VAL A 265 1.12 6.50 -15.41
N THR A 266 1.58 5.40 -15.99
CA THR A 266 1.65 4.10 -15.32
C THR A 266 3.09 3.62 -15.22
N HIS A 267 3.40 2.85 -14.17
CA HIS A 267 4.69 2.17 -14.07
C HIS A 267 4.67 0.87 -14.90
N ALA A 268 4.66 1.06 -16.21
CA ALA A 268 4.73 0.02 -17.22
C ALA A 268 5.67 0.46 -18.35
N ASP A 269 6.15 -0.49 -19.13
CA ASP A 269 6.86 -0.19 -20.37
C ASP A 269 5.88 0.30 -21.47
N ALA A 270 6.42 0.72 -22.61
CA ALA A 270 5.62 1.20 -23.74
C ALA A 270 4.67 0.15 -24.35
N LYS A 271 4.75 -1.11 -23.92
CA LYS A 271 3.87 -2.22 -24.32
C LYS A 271 2.81 -2.55 -23.28
N GLY A 272 2.74 -1.80 -22.18
CA GLY A 272 1.83 -2.05 -21.07
C GLY A 272 2.34 -3.14 -20.09
N LYS A 273 3.57 -3.63 -20.24
CA LYS A 273 4.13 -4.56 -19.27
C LYS A 273 4.50 -3.85 -17.99
N ARG A 274 3.99 -4.38 -16.87
CA ARG A 274 4.28 -3.87 -15.53
C ARG A 274 5.78 -3.76 -15.27
N SER A 275 6.20 -2.61 -14.77
CA SER A 275 7.51 -2.39 -14.15
C SER A 275 7.32 -2.33 -12.64
N SER A 276 7.98 -3.22 -11.91
CA SER A 276 7.74 -3.44 -10.49
C SER A 276 9.03 -3.68 -9.72
N PRO A 277 9.01 -3.63 -8.40
CA PRO A 277 10.16 -4.03 -7.58
C PRO A 277 10.66 -5.45 -7.88
N ASN A 278 9.75 -6.39 -8.23
CA ASN A 278 10.13 -7.75 -8.63
C ASN A 278 11.10 -7.74 -9.82
N ASN A 279 10.80 -6.95 -10.87
CA ASN A 279 11.67 -6.85 -12.04
C ASN A 279 13.08 -6.37 -11.66
N TYR A 280 13.19 -5.40 -10.76
CA TYR A 280 14.47 -4.86 -10.33
C TYR A 280 15.26 -5.83 -9.46
N ILE A 281 14.59 -6.52 -8.52
CA ILE A 281 15.20 -7.58 -7.71
C ILE A 281 15.72 -8.70 -8.62
N ARG A 282 14.90 -9.21 -9.54
CA ARG A 282 15.28 -10.27 -10.48
C ARG A 282 16.44 -9.85 -11.40
N ALA A 283 16.46 -8.59 -11.86
CA ALA A 283 17.57 -8.05 -12.64
C ALA A 283 18.88 -7.96 -11.83
N THR A 284 18.79 -7.78 -10.51
CA THR A 284 19.96 -7.83 -9.64
C THR A 284 20.43 -9.27 -9.43
N LEU A 285 19.51 -10.21 -9.19
CA LEU A 285 19.82 -11.63 -9.05
C LEU A 285 20.37 -12.30 -10.32
N ALA A 286 20.12 -11.72 -11.50
CA ALA A 286 20.60 -12.25 -12.77
C ALA A 286 22.12 -12.17 -12.95
N ASP A 287 22.82 -11.37 -12.15
CA ASP A 287 24.29 -11.29 -12.15
C ASP A 287 24.84 -11.53 -10.73
N PRO A 288 24.79 -12.79 -10.23
CA PRO A 288 25.16 -13.13 -8.85
C PRO A 288 26.67 -13.00 -8.57
N VAL A 289 27.49 -12.86 -9.60
CA VAL A 289 28.94 -12.61 -9.44
C VAL A 289 29.19 -11.16 -9.08
N LYS A 290 28.44 -10.25 -9.71
CA LYS A 290 28.55 -8.80 -9.47
C LYS A 290 27.71 -8.34 -8.29
N TYR A 291 26.54 -8.96 -8.12
CA TYR A 291 25.53 -8.59 -7.13
C TYR A 291 25.09 -9.84 -6.36
N PRO A 292 25.76 -10.18 -5.24
CA PRO A 292 25.50 -11.41 -4.49
C PRO A 292 24.26 -11.30 -3.56
N LEU A 293 23.22 -10.58 -3.99
CA LEU A 293 21.98 -10.43 -3.24
C LEU A 293 21.40 -11.78 -2.85
N THR A 294 21.13 -11.97 -1.58
CA THR A 294 20.42 -13.15 -1.08
C THR A 294 18.96 -12.83 -0.86
N VAL A 295 18.06 -13.64 -1.47
CA VAL A 295 16.62 -13.53 -1.25
C VAL A 295 16.11 -14.80 -0.59
N LYS A 296 15.37 -14.64 0.52
CA LYS A 296 14.76 -15.71 1.28
C LYS A 296 13.24 -15.57 1.20
N LEU A 297 12.62 -16.38 0.35
CA LEU A 297 11.17 -16.45 0.15
C LEU A 297 10.50 -17.37 1.16
N HIS A 298 9.17 -17.30 1.24
CA HIS A 298 8.37 -18.13 2.15
C HIS A 298 8.89 -18.09 3.57
N THR A 299 9.24 -16.88 4.02
CA THR A 299 9.87 -16.67 5.32
C THR A 299 9.20 -15.53 6.07
N LEU A 300 8.49 -15.87 7.14
CA LEU A 300 7.83 -14.90 8.01
C LEU A 300 8.82 -14.41 9.07
N VAL A 301 9.08 -13.11 9.12
CA VAL A 301 9.81 -12.49 10.22
C VAL A 301 8.88 -12.29 11.40
N THR A 302 9.23 -12.84 12.56
CA THR A 302 8.41 -12.79 13.76
C THR A 302 8.73 -11.59 14.62
N ARG A 303 10.01 -11.23 14.74
CA ARG A 303 10.49 -10.05 15.50
C ARG A 303 11.93 -9.68 15.18
N VAL A 304 12.31 -8.48 15.57
CA VAL A 304 13.70 -8.00 15.61
C VAL A 304 14.38 -8.49 16.89
N LEU A 305 15.64 -8.86 16.79
CA LEU A 305 16.50 -9.26 17.92
C LEU A 305 17.36 -8.08 18.36
N PHE A 306 17.47 -7.90 19.66
CA PHE A 306 18.27 -6.84 20.27
C PHE A 306 19.46 -7.40 21.05
N ASP A 307 20.52 -6.61 21.13
CA ASP A 307 21.68 -6.91 21.97
C ASP A 307 21.30 -6.78 23.45
N ASN A 308 21.08 -7.93 24.09
CA ASN A 308 20.71 -8.01 25.50
C ASN A 308 21.79 -7.48 26.45
N THR A 309 23.06 -7.46 26.03
CA THR A 309 24.15 -6.96 26.88
C THR A 309 24.07 -5.45 27.09
N THR A 310 23.51 -4.73 26.10
CA THR A 310 23.31 -3.27 26.21
C THR A 310 22.01 -2.89 26.89
N THR A 311 20.91 -3.60 26.61
CA THR A 311 19.56 -3.24 27.11
C THR A 311 19.32 -3.64 28.57
N LEU A 312 19.72 -4.83 28.98
CA LEU A 312 19.48 -5.33 30.36
C LEU A 312 20.47 -4.80 31.37
N SER A 313 21.76 -4.64 30.98
CA SER A 313 22.81 -4.18 31.87
C SER A 313 22.97 -2.66 31.96
N LYS A 314 22.48 -1.91 30.98
CA LYS A 314 22.54 -0.45 30.93
C LYS A 314 21.26 0.13 30.32
N PRO A 315 20.19 0.31 31.11
CA PRO A 315 18.90 0.84 30.61
C PRO A 315 18.98 2.23 29.94
N SER A 316 20.06 2.96 30.19
CA SER A 316 20.33 4.27 29.56
C SER A 316 20.91 4.18 28.14
N VAL A 317 21.28 2.99 27.68
CA VAL A 317 21.80 2.77 26.33
C VAL A 317 20.66 2.37 25.41
N ALA A 318 20.57 3.02 24.25
CA ALA A 318 19.54 2.68 23.26
C ALA A 318 19.68 1.23 22.78
N PRO A 319 18.58 0.47 22.65
CA PRO A 319 18.61 -0.91 22.19
C PRO A 319 19.16 -1.00 20.77
N ARG A 320 20.13 -1.90 20.56
CA ARG A 320 20.75 -2.13 19.25
C ARG A 320 20.16 -3.38 18.61
N ALA A 321 19.66 -3.26 17.38
CA ALA A 321 19.23 -4.42 16.61
C ALA A 321 20.44 -5.23 16.13
N ILE A 322 20.35 -6.54 16.27
CA ILE A 322 21.41 -7.48 15.88
C ILE A 322 20.96 -8.52 14.87
N GLY A 323 19.68 -8.53 14.49
CA GLY A 323 19.14 -9.51 13.56
C GLY A 323 17.63 -9.66 13.68
N VAL A 324 17.12 -10.73 13.11
CA VAL A 324 15.70 -11.09 13.11
C VAL A 324 15.48 -12.54 13.52
N GLU A 325 14.31 -12.81 14.10
CA GLU A 325 13.76 -14.14 14.30
C GLU A 325 12.79 -14.45 13.17
N ILE A 326 12.84 -15.66 12.65
CA ILE A 326 12.08 -16.07 11.46
C ILE A 326 11.40 -17.43 11.65
N MET A 327 10.33 -17.64 10.89
CA MET A 327 9.68 -18.93 10.62
C MET A 327 9.74 -19.19 9.12
N GLU A 328 10.24 -20.36 8.70
CA GLU A 328 10.33 -20.74 7.28
C GLU A 328 9.20 -21.66 6.88
N GLY A 329 8.48 -21.30 5.83
CA GLY A 329 7.36 -22.06 5.27
C GLY A 329 6.41 -21.16 4.49
N ALA A 330 5.73 -21.75 3.51
CA ALA A 330 4.68 -21.05 2.76
C ALA A 330 3.41 -20.92 3.60
N SER A 331 2.65 -19.85 3.37
CA SER A 331 1.30 -19.63 3.94
C SER A 331 1.23 -19.73 5.47
N LEU A 332 2.26 -19.22 6.15
CA LEU A 332 2.33 -19.25 7.62
C LEU A 332 1.48 -18.16 8.28
N TYR A 333 1.16 -17.10 7.58
CA TYR A 333 0.42 -15.96 8.12
C TYR A 333 -1.07 -16.16 7.94
N ARG A 334 -1.89 -15.89 8.96
CA ARG A 334 -3.32 -16.21 8.92
C ARG A 334 -4.14 -15.35 7.95
N ALA A 335 -3.58 -14.25 7.44
CA ALA A 335 -4.19 -13.51 6.34
C ALA A 335 -4.02 -14.19 4.97
N ASP A 336 -3.18 -15.21 4.85
CA ASP A 336 -3.05 -16.00 3.62
C ASP A 336 -4.26 -16.93 3.49
N PRO A 337 -5.04 -16.88 2.40
CA PRO A 337 -6.20 -17.76 2.20
C PRO A 337 -5.83 -19.26 2.20
N LYS A 338 -4.55 -19.58 1.96
CA LYS A 338 -4.03 -20.97 2.00
C LYS A 338 -3.47 -21.36 3.38
N TYR A 339 -3.61 -20.50 4.40
CA TYR A 339 -3.16 -20.83 5.75
C TYR A 339 -3.81 -22.12 6.26
N ALA A 340 -2.99 -23.03 6.76
CA ALA A 340 -3.46 -24.28 7.37
C ALA A 340 -3.11 -24.30 8.87
N PRO A 341 -4.11 -24.42 9.78
CA PRO A 341 -3.87 -24.50 11.21
C PRO A 341 -2.94 -25.65 11.59
N GLY A 342 -2.03 -25.42 12.54
CA GLY A 342 -1.18 -26.46 13.12
C GLY A 342 0.17 -26.67 12.44
N ALA A 343 0.49 -25.93 11.39
CA ALA A 343 1.83 -25.90 10.82
C ALA A 343 2.79 -25.19 11.81
N LYS A 344 3.47 -25.96 12.66
CA LYS A 344 4.54 -25.44 13.53
C LYS A 344 5.85 -25.54 12.78
N CYS A 345 6.37 -24.41 12.34
CA CYS A 345 7.71 -24.33 11.78
C CYS A 345 8.71 -23.97 12.86
N PRO A 346 9.92 -24.54 12.84
CA PRO A 346 10.97 -24.18 13.79
C PRO A 346 11.33 -22.70 13.64
N ILE A 347 11.48 -22.05 14.78
CA ILE A 347 11.96 -20.68 14.87
C ILE A 347 13.48 -20.72 14.73
N SER A 348 14.02 -19.85 13.88
CA SER A 348 15.45 -19.65 13.72
C SER A 348 15.83 -18.16 13.76
N GLN A 349 17.11 -17.85 13.81
CA GLN A 349 17.61 -16.48 13.93
C GLN A 349 18.64 -16.20 12.85
N ILE A 350 18.59 -14.99 12.30
CA ILE A 350 19.58 -14.49 11.33
C ILE A 350 20.10 -13.16 11.87
N LEU A 351 21.43 -13.03 11.96
CA LEU A 351 22.06 -11.82 12.48
C LEU A 351 22.43 -10.86 11.34
N ALA A 352 22.56 -9.59 11.66
CA ALA A 352 23.03 -8.52 10.79
C ALA A 352 24.25 -7.83 11.43
N ASN A 353 25.24 -7.44 10.62
CA ASN A 353 26.42 -6.71 11.10
C ASN A 353 26.15 -5.21 11.26
N ARG A 354 25.22 -4.65 10.44
CA ARG A 354 24.95 -3.21 10.40
C ARG A 354 23.53 -2.85 10.79
N GLU A 355 22.55 -3.11 9.94
CA GLU A 355 21.18 -2.63 10.16
C GLU A 355 20.15 -3.71 9.84
N VAL A 356 19.01 -3.66 10.55
CA VAL A 356 17.76 -4.35 10.22
C VAL A 356 16.77 -3.32 9.71
N ILE A 357 16.24 -3.53 8.50
CA ILE A 357 15.34 -2.62 7.82
C ILE A 357 13.97 -3.27 7.71
N ILE A 358 12.95 -2.70 8.36
CA ILE A 358 11.58 -3.22 8.37
C ILE A 358 10.78 -2.50 7.28
N SER A 359 10.32 -3.25 6.29
CA SER A 359 9.53 -2.76 5.14
C SER A 359 8.31 -3.64 4.88
N GLY A 360 7.65 -4.11 5.95
CA GLY A 360 6.49 -5.01 5.92
C GLY A 360 5.18 -4.30 5.52
N GLY A 361 5.19 -3.01 5.19
CA GLY A 361 4.01 -2.22 4.86
C GLY A 361 3.25 -1.70 6.09
N ALA A 362 2.19 -0.94 5.85
CA ALA A 362 1.50 -0.17 6.89
C ALA A 362 0.87 -1.03 8.01
N PHE A 363 0.60 -2.30 7.77
CA PHE A 363 0.02 -3.20 8.78
C PHE A 363 1.08 -4.02 9.50
N ASN A 364 2.02 -4.60 8.76
CA ASN A 364 2.98 -5.52 9.35
C ASN A 364 4.23 -4.84 9.92
N SER A 365 4.64 -3.66 9.43
CA SER A 365 5.77 -2.94 10.03
C SER A 365 5.49 -2.58 11.51
N PRO A 366 4.36 -1.95 11.88
CA PRO A 366 4.05 -1.73 13.29
C PRO A 366 3.81 -3.03 14.07
N GLN A 367 3.28 -4.08 13.46
CA GLN A 367 3.14 -5.39 14.08
C GLN A 367 4.50 -5.96 14.49
N ILE A 368 5.46 -6.00 13.57
CA ILE A 368 6.82 -6.49 13.83
C ILE A 368 7.49 -5.66 14.92
N LEU A 369 7.39 -4.33 14.90
CA LEU A 369 7.93 -3.46 15.95
C LEU A 369 7.33 -3.81 17.32
N LYS A 370 6.01 -3.96 17.42
CA LYS A 370 5.31 -4.30 18.67
C LYS A 370 5.71 -5.69 19.17
N LEU A 371 5.74 -6.69 18.33
CA LEU A 371 6.21 -8.04 18.68
C LEU A 371 7.68 -8.07 19.11
N SER A 372 8.45 -7.07 18.68
CA SER A 372 9.84 -6.85 19.10
C SER A 372 9.97 -6.05 20.40
N GLY A 373 8.87 -5.67 21.05
CA GLY A 373 8.87 -4.88 22.28
C GLY A 373 8.98 -3.36 22.06
N ILE A 374 8.78 -2.86 20.83
CA ILE A 374 8.77 -1.42 20.50
C ILE A 374 7.35 -0.98 20.18
N GLY A 375 6.73 -0.21 21.04
CA GLY A 375 5.35 0.26 20.88
C GLY A 375 4.77 0.77 22.18
N PRO A 376 3.46 1.07 22.21
CA PRO A 376 2.79 1.53 23.43
C PRO A 376 2.91 0.49 24.56
N ALA A 377 3.57 0.86 25.65
CA ALA A 377 3.88 -0.07 26.77
C ALA A 377 2.64 -0.77 27.32
N ALA A 378 1.48 -0.08 27.38
CA ALA A 378 0.23 -0.65 27.85
C ALA A 378 -0.26 -1.81 26.96
N GLU A 379 -0.14 -1.66 25.63
CA GLU A 379 -0.49 -2.72 24.66
C GLU A 379 0.46 -3.90 24.75
N LEU A 380 1.77 -3.65 24.81
CA LEU A 380 2.79 -4.69 24.94
C LEU A 380 2.60 -5.51 26.21
N THR A 381 2.33 -4.84 27.35
CA THR A 381 2.10 -5.49 28.63
C THR A 381 0.84 -6.38 28.62
N LYS A 382 -0.23 -5.95 27.94
CA LYS A 382 -1.46 -6.75 27.75
C LYS A 382 -1.16 -8.14 27.18
N PHE A 383 -0.19 -8.24 26.27
CA PHE A 383 0.20 -9.49 25.61
C PHE A 383 1.46 -10.12 26.22
N SER A 384 1.91 -9.65 27.40
CA SER A 384 3.12 -10.14 28.07
C SER A 384 4.39 -10.01 27.22
N ILE A 385 4.45 -9.03 26.31
CA ILE A 385 5.62 -8.72 25.52
C ILE A 385 6.53 -7.79 26.32
N PRO A 386 7.81 -8.15 26.55
CA PRO A 386 8.75 -7.29 27.26
C PRO A 386 8.93 -5.95 26.55
N VAL A 387 8.79 -4.85 27.29
CA VAL A 387 8.94 -3.50 26.73
C VAL A 387 10.42 -3.18 26.53
N VAL A 388 10.86 -3.13 25.28
CA VAL A 388 12.20 -2.67 24.88
C VAL A 388 12.22 -1.15 24.78
N LYS A 389 11.17 -0.59 24.16
CA LYS A 389 11.00 0.86 24.04
C LYS A 389 9.51 1.22 24.06
N ASP A 390 9.12 2.06 25.03
CA ASP A 390 7.80 2.68 25.00
C ASP A 390 7.77 3.76 23.92
N LEU A 391 7.02 3.53 22.83
CA LEU A 391 6.91 4.39 21.66
C LEU A 391 5.45 4.47 21.22
N LEU A 392 4.76 5.50 21.71
CA LEU A 392 3.30 5.64 21.62
C LEU A 392 2.73 5.64 20.20
N GLY A 393 3.51 6.13 19.24
CA GLY A 393 3.03 6.31 17.86
C GLY A 393 3.02 5.04 17.01
N VAL A 394 3.63 3.94 17.48
CA VAL A 394 3.68 2.69 16.69
C VAL A 394 2.28 2.13 16.52
N GLY A 395 1.83 2.01 15.26
CA GLY A 395 0.50 1.54 14.90
C GLY A 395 -0.62 2.57 15.08
N GLU A 396 -0.31 3.80 15.49
CA GLU A 396 -1.26 4.91 15.56
C GLU A 396 -1.18 5.78 14.30
N ASN A 397 -2.10 6.76 14.17
CA ASN A 397 -2.21 7.66 13.02
C ASN A 397 -2.46 6.94 11.68
N LEU A 398 -2.99 5.73 11.69
CA LEU A 398 -3.40 5.07 10.46
C LEU A 398 -4.37 5.97 9.71
N GLY A 399 -3.99 6.35 8.51
CA GLY A 399 -4.78 7.10 7.56
C GLY A 399 -4.86 6.37 6.23
N ASP A 400 -5.81 6.80 5.41
CA ASP A 400 -5.94 6.36 4.04
C ASP A 400 -6.60 7.45 3.22
N ASN A 401 -6.56 7.36 1.91
CA ASN A 401 -7.35 8.20 1.02
C ASN A 401 -8.79 7.71 1.02
N TYR A 402 -9.77 8.61 1.20
CA TYR A 402 -11.16 8.21 0.99
C TYR A 402 -11.45 8.08 -0.49
N GLU A 403 -12.03 6.96 -0.86
CA GLU A 403 -12.44 6.69 -2.21
C GLU A 403 -13.94 6.48 -2.29
N GLY A 404 -14.52 6.91 -3.40
CA GLY A 404 -15.92 6.73 -3.72
C GLY A 404 -16.13 6.83 -5.22
N SER A 405 -17.33 6.53 -5.69
CA SER A 405 -17.64 6.58 -7.12
C SER A 405 -19.06 7.07 -7.38
N ILE A 406 -19.23 7.65 -8.57
CA ILE A 406 -20.52 7.71 -9.24
C ILE A 406 -20.55 6.53 -10.21
N LEU A 407 -21.57 5.71 -10.13
CA LEU A 407 -21.82 4.64 -11.08
C LEU A 407 -23.13 4.89 -11.82
N ALA A 408 -23.07 4.85 -13.13
CA ALA A 408 -24.21 4.99 -14.01
C ALA A 408 -24.23 3.93 -15.11
N ARG A 409 -25.37 3.77 -15.77
CA ARG A 409 -25.56 2.95 -16.96
C ARG A 409 -26.08 3.79 -18.10
N GLY A 410 -25.44 3.66 -19.24
CA GLY A 410 -25.87 4.31 -20.46
C GLY A 410 -26.92 3.53 -21.25
N SER A 411 -27.47 4.17 -22.28
CA SER A 411 -28.43 3.55 -23.22
C SER A 411 -27.75 2.69 -24.27
N ALA A 412 -26.44 2.79 -24.46
CA ALA A 412 -25.65 2.03 -25.41
C ALA A 412 -24.27 1.67 -24.81
N PRO A 413 -23.60 0.63 -25.34
CA PRO A 413 -22.24 0.29 -24.93
C PRO A 413 -21.28 1.48 -25.05
N VAL A 414 -20.37 1.59 -24.08
CA VAL A 414 -19.31 2.59 -24.04
C VAL A 414 -17.97 1.89 -24.23
N GLU A 415 -17.12 2.46 -25.09
CA GLU A 415 -15.77 1.95 -25.22
C GLU A 415 -14.90 2.35 -24.00
N SER A 416 -13.91 1.53 -23.70
CA SER A 416 -13.00 1.81 -22.58
C SER A 416 -12.03 2.93 -22.95
N ARG A 417 -12.37 4.16 -22.59
CA ARG A 417 -11.50 5.34 -22.61
C ARG A 417 -11.42 5.89 -21.20
N LEU A 418 -10.31 6.49 -20.85
CA LEU A 418 -10.08 7.00 -19.51
C LEU A 418 -9.84 8.51 -19.54
N ILE A 419 -10.64 9.25 -18.78
CA ILE A 419 -10.43 10.66 -18.49
C ILE A 419 -9.86 10.76 -17.09
N THR A 420 -8.67 11.34 -16.94
CA THR A 420 -7.99 11.51 -15.65
C THR A 420 -7.85 13.00 -15.35
N LEU A 421 -8.19 13.39 -14.13
CA LEU A 421 -8.13 14.78 -13.71
C LEU A 421 -7.81 14.94 -12.22
N LEU A 422 -7.17 16.07 -11.90
CA LEU A 422 -7.02 16.59 -10.56
C LEU A 422 -7.97 17.76 -10.36
N LEU A 423 -8.80 17.69 -9.31
CA LEU A 423 -9.80 18.72 -9.01
C LEU A 423 -9.42 19.46 -7.71
N ARG A 424 -9.78 20.73 -7.69
CA ARG A 424 -9.96 21.53 -6.49
C ARG A 424 -11.45 21.80 -6.33
N THR A 425 -12.04 21.24 -5.28
CA THR A 425 -13.44 21.51 -4.98
C THR A 425 -13.65 22.91 -4.41
N PRO A 426 -14.85 23.49 -4.51
CA PRO A 426 -15.13 24.84 -4.03
C PRO A 426 -14.79 25.08 -2.56
N SER A 427 -15.03 24.08 -1.70
CA SER A 427 -14.76 24.18 -0.26
C SER A 427 -13.35 23.76 0.14
N ALA A 428 -12.51 23.32 -0.79
CA ALA A 428 -11.12 22.95 -0.48
C ALA A 428 -10.37 24.12 0.18
N PRO A 429 -9.69 23.89 1.32
CA PRO A 429 -8.93 24.94 1.96
C PRO A 429 -7.80 25.40 1.08
N THR A 430 -7.74 26.73 0.89
CA THR A 430 -6.66 27.47 0.23
C THR A 430 -5.95 26.74 -0.92
N ARG A 431 -6.49 26.87 -2.13
CA ARG A 431 -5.83 26.65 -3.43
C ARG A 431 -5.18 25.27 -3.66
N LYS A 432 -5.58 24.21 -2.95
CA LYS A 432 -5.00 22.89 -3.14
C LYS A 432 -5.91 21.99 -3.94
N LEU A 433 -5.32 21.23 -4.83
CA LEU A 433 -5.96 20.08 -5.45
C LEU A 433 -6.23 19.04 -4.36
N ASN A 434 -7.47 18.59 -4.25
CA ASN A 434 -7.88 17.68 -3.17
C ASN A 434 -8.53 16.39 -3.66
N ILE A 435 -8.94 16.34 -4.92
CA ILE A 435 -9.55 15.15 -5.53
C ILE A 435 -8.76 14.73 -6.77
N TYR A 436 -8.38 13.46 -6.82
CA TYR A 436 -7.95 12.75 -8.01
C TYR A 436 -9.12 11.92 -8.52
N ALA A 437 -9.50 12.10 -9.78
CA ALA A 437 -10.64 11.40 -10.36
C ALA A 437 -10.29 10.79 -11.71
N TRP A 438 -10.98 9.68 -12.03
CA TRP A 438 -10.95 9.07 -13.36
C TRP A 438 -12.34 8.59 -13.75
N CYS A 439 -12.72 8.84 -15.00
CA CYS A 439 -14.00 8.47 -15.55
C CYS A 439 -13.82 7.56 -16.77
N GLY A 440 -14.70 6.59 -16.94
CA GLY A 440 -14.65 5.66 -18.08
C GLY A 440 -15.65 4.51 -17.97
N ALA A 441 -15.54 3.56 -18.91
CA ALA A 441 -16.39 2.38 -19.02
C ALA A 441 -15.95 1.26 -18.07
N PHE A 442 -15.94 1.54 -16.79
CA PHE A 442 -15.61 0.58 -15.73
C PHE A 442 -16.59 0.68 -14.55
N SER A 443 -16.47 -0.21 -13.57
CA SER A 443 -17.06 -0.03 -12.23
C SER A 443 -15.97 -0.23 -11.18
N PHE A 444 -15.93 0.63 -10.18
CA PHE A 444 -15.04 0.48 -9.04
C PHE A 444 -15.69 1.09 -7.80
N GLU A 445 -16.10 0.24 -6.87
CA GLU A 445 -16.95 0.61 -5.73
C GLU A 445 -16.34 0.16 -4.40
N GLY A 446 -15.13 -0.40 -4.44
CA GLY A 446 -14.44 -0.94 -3.28
C GLY A 446 -13.86 -2.31 -3.53
N PHE A 447 -13.48 -2.97 -2.43
CA PHE A 447 -12.86 -4.27 -2.47
C PHE A 447 -13.71 -5.31 -1.74
N TRP A 448 -13.88 -6.46 -2.37
CA TRP A 448 -14.42 -7.72 -1.84
C TRP A 448 -13.79 -8.85 -2.63
N PRO A 449 -13.69 -10.07 -2.11
CA PRO A 449 -13.18 -11.18 -2.91
C PRO A 449 -13.96 -11.34 -4.21
N GLY A 450 -13.25 -11.22 -5.36
CA GLY A 450 -13.85 -11.26 -6.69
C GLY A 450 -14.30 -9.89 -7.26
N PHE A 451 -13.94 -8.78 -6.61
CA PHE A 451 -14.17 -7.43 -7.20
C PHE A 451 -13.51 -7.28 -8.59
N PRO A 452 -13.93 -6.32 -9.44
CA PRO A 452 -15.11 -5.47 -9.34
C PRO A 452 -16.38 -6.16 -9.84
N THR A 453 -17.56 -5.60 -9.52
CA THR A 453 -18.80 -6.06 -10.15
C THR A 453 -18.89 -5.53 -11.58
N TYR A 454 -19.17 -6.41 -12.54
CA TYR A 454 -19.44 -6.00 -13.91
C TYR A 454 -20.94 -5.74 -14.12
N TYR A 455 -21.31 -4.51 -14.40
CA TYR A 455 -22.68 -4.07 -14.60
C TYR A 455 -23.13 -4.08 -16.09
N GLY A 456 -22.35 -4.69 -16.95
CA GLY A 456 -22.63 -4.82 -18.37
C GLY A 456 -21.92 -3.75 -19.22
N PRO A 457 -22.01 -3.87 -20.56
CA PRO A 457 -21.24 -3.04 -21.49
C PRO A 457 -21.65 -1.57 -21.52
N THR A 458 -22.74 -1.21 -20.84
CA THR A 458 -23.25 0.17 -20.76
C THR A 458 -22.85 0.87 -19.46
N GLN A 459 -22.02 0.22 -18.62
CA GLN A 459 -21.54 0.84 -17.38
C GLN A 459 -20.62 2.03 -17.66
N TYR A 460 -20.75 3.06 -16.84
CA TYR A 460 -19.85 4.22 -16.83
C TYR A 460 -19.66 4.69 -15.40
N SER A 461 -18.43 4.89 -14.99
CA SER A 461 -18.12 5.31 -13.63
C SER A 461 -17.17 6.49 -13.64
N CYS A 462 -17.34 7.36 -12.65
CA CYS A 462 -16.30 8.27 -12.21
C CYS A 462 -15.89 7.88 -10.79
N ALA A 463 -14.74 7.30 -10.65
CA ALA A 463 -14.13 7.06 -9.34
C ALA A 463 -13.33 8.28 -8.90
N MET A 464 -13.29 8.54 -7.61
CA MET A 464 -12.60 9.68 -7.03
C MET A 464 -11.87 9.28 -5.74
N VAL A 465 -10.70 9.85 -5.58
CA VAL A 465 -9.83 9.72 -4.40
C VAL A 465 -9.68 11.08 -3.75
N HIS A 466 -10.05 11.19 -2.49
CA HIS A 466 -9.73 12.37 -1.69
C HIS A 466 -8.26 12.31 -1.26
N MET A 467 -7.40 13.13 -1.89
CA MET A 467 -5.95 13.05 -1.74
C MET A 467 -5.42 13.59 -0.42
N ALA A 468 -6.18 14.42 0.27
CA ALA A 468 -5.72 15.12 1.47
C ALA A 468 -6.72 15.00 2.64
N PRO A 469 -7.13 13.77 3.04
CA PRO A 469 -8.05 13.59 4.14
C PRO A 469 -7.48 14.12 5.45
N LYS A 470 -8.31 14.77 6.24
CA LYS A 470 -7.91 15.39 7.51
C LYS A 470 -7.94 14.40 8.68
N SER A 471 -8.64 13.29 8.53
CA SER A 471 -8.72 12.26 9.56
C SER A 471 -7.61 11.23 9.39
N GLN A 472 -6.70 11.19 10.37
CA GLN A 472 -5.70 10.14 10.56
C GLN A 472 -5.90 9.61 11.98
N ALA A 473 -7.08 9.06 12.25
CA ALA A 473 -7.51 8.63 13.58
C ALA A 473 -7.42 7.12 13.78
N GLY A 474 -7.05 6.39 12.73
CA GLY A 474 -7.00 4.95 12.73
C GLY A 474 -5.83 4.36 13.52
N SER A 475 -5.89 3.05 13.71
CA SER A 475 -4.87 2.31 14.44
C SER A 475 -4.70 0.89 13.91
N VAL A 476 -3.49 0.37 14.10
CA VAL A 476 -3.10 -1.03 13.91
C VAL A 476 -2.66 -1.57 15.26
N ARG A 477 -3.40 -2.50 15.85
CA ARG A 477 -3.16 -3.05 17.18
C ARG A 477 -2.91 -4.54 17.11
N LEU A 478 -2.10 -5.07 18.04
CA LEU A 478 -1.92 -6.52 18.12
C LEU A 478 -3.23 -7.20 18.48
N ALA A 479 -3.58 -8.25 17.76
CA ALA A 479 -4.65 -9.17 18.14
C ALA A 479 -4.17 -10.14 19.22
N SER A 480 -2.91 -10.57 19.14
CA SER A 480 -2.24 -11.46 20.11
C SER A 480 -0.71 -11.28 20.08
N ALA A 481 0.01 -12.08 20.84
CA ALA A 481 1.47 -12.20 20.76
C ALA A 481 1.95 -13.21 19.70
N ASP A 482 1.04 -13.91 19.03
CA ASP A 482 1.37 -14.87 17.96
C ASP A 482 1.71 -14.09 16.67
N PRO A 483 2.93 -14.20 16.13
CA PRO A 483 3.31 -13.49 14.91
C PRO A 483 2.56 -13.94 13.65
N GLN A 484 1.85 -15.05 13.70
CA GLN A 484 1.02 -15.55 12.60
C GLN A 484 -0.36 -14.87 12.54
N ASP A 485 -0.83 -14.25 13.63
CA ASP A 485 -2.09 -13.51 13.66
C ASP A 485 -1.93 -12.15 12.95
N TRP A 486 -2.91 -11.75 12.13
CA TRP A 486 -2.93 -10.38 11.65
C TRP A 486 -3.42 -9.42 12.74
N PRO A 487 -2.98 -8.15 12.71
CA PRO A 487 -3.39 -7.17 13.70
C PRO A 487 -4.85 -6.74 13.53
N GLU A 488 -5.44 -6.19 14.60
CA GLU A 488 -6.69 -5.45 14.51
C GLU A 488 -6.43 -4.10 13.82
N ILE A 489 -7.13 -3.85 12.71
CA ILE A 489 -6.97 -2.67 11.88
C ILE A 489 -8.29 -1.90 11.89
N ASN A 490 -8.25 -0.64 12.31
CA ASN A 490 -9.41 0.25 12.25
C ASN A 490 -8.99 1.62 11.73
N PHE A 491 -9.53 2.00 10.59
CA PHE A 491 -9.22 3.27 9.94
C PHE A 491 -9.92 4.47 10.58
N ARG A 492 -11.04 4.27 11.26
CA ARG A 492 -11.89 5.33 11.83
C ARG A 492 -12.16 6.44 10.82
N PHE A 493 -12.62 6.07 9.63
CA PHE A 493 -12.94 7.00 8.55
C PHE A 493 -13.88 8.10 9.03
N PHE A 494 -13.56 9.33 8.65
CA PHE A 494 -14.32 10.55 8.98
C PHE A 494 -14.44 10.85 10.47
N ALA A 495 -13.67 10.23 11.35
CA ALA A 495 -13.78 10.42 12.80
C ALA A 495 -13.32 11.81 13.28
N ARG A 496 -12.40 12.44 12.55
CA ARG A 496 -11.92 13.81 12.83
C ARG A 496 -12.05 14.65 11.57
N HIS A 497 -12.70 15.81 11.69
CA HIS A 497 -12.91 16.75 10.56
C HIS A 497 -13.60 16.13 9.32
N GLY A 498 -14.27 14.99 9.48
CA GLY A 498 -14.88 14.24 8.39
C GLY A 498 -16.00 14.96 7.67
N GLU A 499 -16.67 15.92 8.31
CA GLU A 499 -17.70 16.76 7.67
C GLU A 499 -17.13 17.59 6.50
N GLN A 500 -15.90 18.10 6.66
CA GLN A 500 -15.24 18.84 5.61
C GLN A 500 -14.84 17.91 4.45
N ASP A 501 -14.26 16.75 4.77
CA ASP A 501 -13.85 15.77 3.76
C ASP A 501 -15.07 15.24 2.98
N LEU A 502 -16.19 14.96 3.65
CA LEU A 502 -17.43 14.55 3.01
C LEU A 502 -18.02 15.64 2.11
N ARG A 503 -17.97 16.91 2.52
CA ARG A 503 -18.41 18.03 1.70
C ARG A 503 -17.59 18.10 0.39
N GLU A 504 -16.28 18.01 0.49
CA GLU A 504 -15.39 18.02 -0.67
C GLU A 504 -15.67 16.86 -1.63
N ILE A 505 -15.97 15.66 -1.11
CA ILE A 505 -16.35 14.49 -1.93
C ILE A 505 -17.70 14.73 -2.63
N VAL A 506 -18.70 15.29 -1.94
CA VAL A 506 -20.01 15.59 -2.53
C VAL A 506 -19.89 16.64 -3.63
N GLU A 507 -19.12 17.70 -3.40
CA GLU A 507 -18.86 18.73 -4.42
C GLU A 507 -18.18 18.14 -5.66
N ALA A 508 -17.21 17.23 -5.49
CA ALA A 508 -16.58 16.53 -6.61
C ALA A 508 -17.59 15.64 -7.34
N ALA A 509 -18.41 14.89 -6.61
CA ALA A 509 -19.45 14.05 -7.18
C ALA A 509 -20.43 14.86 -8.03
N ASP A 510 -20.83 16.05 -7.58
CA ASP A 510 -21.73 16.92 -8.33
C ASP A 510 -21.10 17.44 -9.64
N ILE A 511 -19.81 17.83 -9.60
CA ILE A 511 -19.06 18.24 -10.81
C ILE A 511 -18.97 17.07 -11.81
N LEU A 512 -18.59 15.89 -11.34
CA LEU A 512 -18.44 14.71 -12.19
C LEU A 512 -19.78 14.26 -12.78
N ARG A 513 -20.85 14.28 -11.98
CA ARG A 513 -22.22 13.96 -12.42
C ARG A 513 -22.70 14.92 -13.52
N GLU A 514 -22.52 16.22 -13.34
CA GLU A 514 -22.87 17.20 -14.36
C GLU A 514 -22.13 16.94 -15.68
N ALA A 515 -20.86 16.57 -15.59
CA ALA A 515 -20.05 16.28 -16.77
C ALA A 515 -20.51 15.01 -17.50
N ILE A 516 -20.76 13.90 -16.79
CA ILE A 516 -21.19 12.65 -17.46
C ILE A 516 -22.55 12.79 -18.12
N ASN A 517 -23.42 13.67 -17.61
CA ASN A 517 -24.72 13.97 -18.26
C ASN A 517 -24.57 14.71 -19.59
N ALA A 518 -23.41 15.28 -19.88
CA ALA A 518 -23.11 15.90 -21.17
C ALA A 518 -22.74 14.90 -22.28
N ALA A 519 -22.61 13.63 -21.98
CA ALA A 519 -22.17 12.58 -22.93
C ALA A 519 -22.97 12.59 -24.27
N GLY A 520 -24.27 12.83 -24.20
CA GLY A 520 -25.15 12.86 -25.38
C GLY A 520 -25.41 11.45 -25.95
N PRO A 521 -26.30 11.35 -26.98
CA PRO A 521 -26.52 10.08 -27.66
C PRO A 521 -25.23 9.54 -28.31
N PRO A 522 -25.08 8.21 -28.47
CA PRO A 522 -26.03 7.15 -28.09
C PRO A 522 -25.95 6.72 -26.64
N VAL A 523 -25.00 7.21 -25.87
CA VAL A 523 -24.74 6.78 -24.48
C VAL A 523 -25.74 7.39 -23.51
N ALA A 524 -26.06 8.66 -23.66
CA ALA A 524 -27.05 9.33 -22.82
C ALA A 524 -28.50 8.93 -23.17
N PRO A 525 -29.42 8.96 -22.20
CA PRO A 525 -29.17 9.34 -20.82
C PRO A 525 -28.38 8.31 -20.03
N LEU A 526 -27.56 8.80 -19.09
CA LEU A 526 -26.88 7.97 -18.11
C LEU A 526 -27.77 7.85 -16.88
N GLU A 527 -28.25 6.64 -16.61
CA GLU A 527 -29.03 6.35 -15.42
C GLU A 527 -28.08 6.10 -14.23
N GLU A 528 -28.04 7.04 -13.29
CA GLU A 528 -27.22 6.91 -12.10
C GLU A 528 -27.76 5.83 -11.16
N ARG A 529 -26.91 4.91 -10.73
CA ARG A 529 -27.22 3.86 -9.76
C ARG A 529 -26.89 4.29 -8.33
N HIS A 530 -25.81 5.01 -8.15
CA HIS A 530 -25.39 5.62 -6.89
C HIS A 530 -24.38 6.76 -7.12
N PRO A 531 -24.25 7.72 -6.18
CA PRO A 531 -24.99 7.82 -4.91
C PRO A 531 -26.46 8.28 -5.06
N CYS A 532 -26.89 8.72 -6.23
CA CYS A 532 -28.19 9.33 -6.48
C CYS A 532 -29.02 8.55 -7.51
N PRO A 533 -29.67 7.44 -7.16
CA PRO A 533 -30.57 6.76 -8.08
C PRO A 533 -31.65 7.70 -8.61
N GLY A 534 -31.73 7.85 -9.95
CA GLY A 534 -32.60 8.83 -10.60
C GLY A 534 -31.96 10.22 -10.80
N GLY A 535 -30.69 10.37 -10.47
CA GLY A 535 -29.89 11.60 -10.67
C GLY A 535 -30.14 12.69 -9.63
N LYS A 536 -29.45 13.83 -9.79
CA LYS A 536 -29.49 14.96 -8.81
C LYS A 536 -30.88 15.58 -8.62
N ALA A 537 -31.74 15.47 -9.60
CA ALA A 537 -33.13 15.98 -9.50
C ALA A 537 -34.07 15.09 -8.67
N ALA A 538 -33.63 13.89 -8.30
CA ALA A 538 -34.42 13.00 -7.44
C ALA A 538 -34.57 13.62 -6.05
N ALA A 539 -35.78 13.54 -5.48
CA ALA A 539 -36.12 14.18 -4.21
C ALA A 539 -35.25 13.70 -3.02
N ASN A 540 -34.64 12.54 -3.14
CA ASN A 540 -33.76 11.92 -2.13
C ASN A 540 -32.27 12.19 -2.35
N CYS A 541 -31.88 12.89 -3.45
CA CYS A 541 -30.50 13.24 -3.74
C CYS A 541 -30.13 14.62 -3.19
N THR A 542 -30.11 14.75 -1.87
CA THR A 542 -29.61 15.94 -1.17
C THR A 542 -28.12 15.79 -0.88
N ASP A 543 -27.42 16.88 -0.61
CA ASP A 543 -26.01 16.84 -0.21
C ASP A 543 -25.82 16.01 1.06
N ALA A 544 -26.77 16.09 2.00
CA ALA A 544 -26.76 15.28 3.21
C ALA A 544 -26.90 13.77 2.91
N ALA A 545 -27.76 13.40 1.97
CA ALA A 545 -27.94 12.01 1.57
C ALA A 545 -26.70 11.47 0.84
N GLN A 546 -26.07 12.27 -0.03
CA GLN A 546 -24.81 11.93 -0.68
C GLN A 546 -23.67 11.78 0.36
N ALA A 547 -23.55 12.72 1.30
CA ALA A 547 -22.55 12.66 2.35
C ALA A 547 -22.72 11.39 3.22
N GLU A 548 -23.95 11.03 3.57
CA GLU A 548 -24.22 9.79 4.32
C GLU A 548 -23.88 8.55 3.47
N PHE A 549 -24.20 8.56 2.17
CA PHE A 549 -23.79 7.48 1.26
C PHE A 549 -22.28 7.31 1.25
N PHE A 550 -21.50 8.36 0.98
CA PHE A 550 -20.04 8.27 0.95
C PHE A 550 -19.46 7.89 2.31
N LYS A 551 -20.04 8.37 3.40
CA LYS A 551 -19.62 7.98 4.75
C LYS A 551 -19.78 6.47 5.01
N LEU A 552 -20.82 5.86 4.46
CA LEU A 552 -21.11 4.44 4.61
C LEU A 552 -20.40 3.56 3.58
N GLN A 553 -20.19 4.07 2.38
CA GLN A 553 -19.69 3.30 1.24
C GLN A 553 -18.24 3.62 0.86
N ALA A 554 -17.58 4.58 1.52
CA ALA A 554 -16.18 4.87 1.26
C ALA A 554 -15.30 3.65 1.51
N TYR A 555 -14.37 3.47 0.63
CA TYR A 555 -13.34 2.44 0.69
C TYR A 555 -11.96 3.08 0.52
N SER A 556 -10.91 2.29 0.53
CA SER A 556 -9.55 2.75 0.24
C SER A 556 -8.57 1.59 0.12
N HIS A 557 -7.33 1.87 -0.27
CA HIS A 557 -6.27 0.88 -0.40
C HIS A 557 -4.85 1.46 -0.29
N HIS A 558 -4.73 2.69 0.21
CA HIS A 558 -3.48 3.45 0.35
C HIS A 558 -3.07 3.66 1.82
N ALA A 559 -3.25 2.64 2.67
CA ALA A 559 -2.93 2.69 4.11
C ALA A 559 -1.54 3.29 4.39
N MET A 560 -1.47 4.27 5.32
CA MET A 560 -0.26 5.03 5.60
C MET A 560 -0.16 5.45 7.08
N SER A 561 0.99 6.00 7.45
CA SER A 561 1.26 6.76 8.69
C SER A 561 1.35 5.95 9.99
N THR A 562 1.30 4.63 9.97
CA THR A 562 1.39 3.78 11.17
C THR A 562 2.77 3.74 11.83
N CYS A 563 3.80 4.22 11.11
CA CYS A 563 5.15 4.50 11.62
C CYS A 563 5.57 5.90 11.18
N ALA A 564 4.88 6.93 11.69
CA ALA A 564 5.00 8.30 11.19
C ALA A 564 6.38 8.92 11.46
N ILE A 565 6.87 9.68 10.46
CA ILE A 565 8.05 10.55 10.60
C ILE A 565 7.63 11.85 11.33
N GLY A 566 8.45 12.32 12.26
CA GLY A 566 8.21 13.60 12.93
C GLY A 566 9.46 14.23 13.52
N GLY A 567 9.31 15.43 14.05
CA GLY A 567 10.37 16.17 14.76
C GLY A 567 10.60 15.67 16.20
N ASP A 568 11.64 16.14 16.84
CA ASP A 568 12.05 15.70 18.19
C ASP A 568 11.01 15.99 19.29
N GLY A 569 10.18 17.03 19.10
CA GLY A 569 9.08 17.35 20.03
C GLY A 569 7.79 16.58 19.81
N ASP A 570 7.69 15.78 18.76
CA ASP A 570 6.49 15.01 18.44
C ASP A 570 6.51 13.66 19.16
N ARG A 571 5.68 13.53 20.19
CA ARG A 571 5.55 12.29 20.98
C ARG A 571 4.95 11.11 20.21
N MET A 572 4.29 11.40 19.09
CA MET A 572 3.68 10.38 18.22
C MET A 572 4.59 10.01 17.04
N ALA A 573 5.73 10.67 16.87
CA ALA A 573 6.70 10.30 15.85
C ALA A 573 7.36 8.96 16.19
N VAL A 574 7.27 8.02 15.27
CA VAL A 574 7.95 6.72 15.34
C VAL A 574 9.36 6.81 14.75
N LEU A 575 9.49 7.58 13.67
CA LEU A 575 10.72 7.68 12.89
C LEU A 575 11.28 9.11 12.93
N ASP A 576 12.59 9.21 12.85
CA ASP A 576 13.28 10.47 12.52
C ASP A 576 13.33 10.71 10.99
N SER A 577 13.93 11.81 10.57
CA SER A 577 14.06 12.17 9.15
C SER A 577 14.89 11.19 8.31
N ARG A 578 15.60 10.28 8.94
CA ARG A 578 16.42 9.23 8.30
C ARG A 578 15.79 7.86 8.37
N PHE A 579 14.49 7.78 8.72
CA PHE A 579 13.73 6.55 8.94
C PHE A 579 14.23 5.67 10.10
N ARG A 580 15.04 6.19 11.01
CA ARG A 580 15.49 5.43 12.17
C ARG A 580 14.37 5.43 13.23
N VAL A 581 14.18 4.28 13.85
CA VAL A 581 13.21 4.13 14.94
C VAL A 581 13.70 4.94 16.15
N ARG A 582 12.86 5.87 16.63
CA ARG A 582 13.20 6.77 17.72
C ARG A 582 13.48 6.05 19.02
N GLY A 583 14.63 6.38 19.62
CA GLY A 583 15.06 5.80 20.88
C GLY A 583 15.63 4.38 20.78
N ALA A 584 15.78 3.84 19.57
CA ALA A 584 16.68 2.73 19.28
C ALA A 584 18.05 3.29 18.85
N ALA A 585 19.09 2.46 18.92
CA ALA A 585 20.37 2.76 18.30
C ALA A 585 20.18 2.87 16.77
N GLU A 586 21.17 3.45 16.06
CA GLU A 586 21.05 3.78 14.63
C GLU A 586 20.78 2.58 13.69
N ASP A 587 20.58 1.39 14.24
CA ASP A 587 20.55 0.11 13.54
C ASP A 587 19.14 -0.41 13.19
N ILE A 588 18.07 0.36 13.48
CA ILE A 588 16.69 -0.03 13.09
C ILE A 588 16.11 1.05 12.19
N ILE A 589 15.79 0.65 10.97
CA ILE A 589 15.09 1.49 10.00
C ILE A 589 13.74 0.84 9.68
N ALA A 590 12.64 1.58 9.81
CA ALA A 590 11.32 1.14 9.40
C ALA A 590 10.88 1.92 8.15
N GLU A 591 10.40 1.21 7.13
CA GLU A 591 9.91 1.73 5.85
C GLU A 591 10.88 2.71 5.16
N ALA A 592 12.07 2.20 4.82
CA ALA A 592 13.09 3.01 4.22
C ALA A 592 12.84 3.29 2.73
N LYS A 593 12.73 4.57 2.39
CA LYS A 593 13.13 5.07 1.07
C LYS A 593 14.53 5.71 1.18
N LYS A 594 15.50 4.95 1.70
CA LYS A 594 16.89 5.38 1.62
C LYS A 594 17.47 4.96 0.27
N LEU A 595 17.60 5.91 -0.62
CA LEU A 595 18.52 5.75 -1.75
C LEU A 595 19.93 6.11 -1.26
N PRO A 596 20.99 5.35 -1.65
CA PRO A 596 22.36 5.71 -1.35
C PRO A 596 22.65 7.11 -1.86
N ARG A 597 23.44 7.86 -1.09
CA ARG A 597 23.87 9.23 -1.45
C ARG A 597 24.72 9.25 -2.68
#